data_f8d03eeac1fdf92bb329ee060264dddd
#
_entry.id   f8d03eeac1fdf92bb329ee060264dddd
#
_cell.length_a   1.000
_cell.length_b   1.000
_cell.length_c   1.000
_cell.angle_alpha   90.00
_cell.angle_beta   90.00
_cell.angle_gamma   90.00
#
_symmetry.space_group_name_H-M   'P 1'
#
loop_
_entity.id
_entity.type
_entity.pdbx_description
1 polymer ?
#
loop_
_entity_poly.entity_id
_entity_poly.type
_entity_poly.pdbx_seq_one_letter_code
_entity_poly.pdbx_strand_id
1 'polypeptide(L)'
;FEKGWAGAKEERSEKEYELMSDEYYEAQKAKRRGLGLIQFVGELFKLQMLQPRIMHTCIVRLLRTTTEPEEDEIESVCRLLTTVGYLLDSASGNHKSRMDVYFKRIDDILKSPALASRMRFMLMDVVDLRNNNWVPRHDQSAPKTIGEIHAEAAQQQQQKEAEKFSRGGSRRGQPRHAPPPEQASH
;
A
#
# COMPACT_ATOMS: atom_id res chain seq x y z
N PHE A 1 11.73 31.96 28.93
CA PHE A 1 11.65 31.76 27.46
C PHE A 1 13.04 31.53 26.82
N GLU A 2 14.12 32.16 27.28
CA GLU A 2 15.48 32.01 26.70
C GLU A 2 16.13 30.65 26.92
N LYS A 3 15.88 29.96 28.04
CA LYS A 3 16.46 28.63 28.34
C LYS A 3 15.94 27.52 27.41
N GLY A 4 14.70 27.62 26.93
CA GLY A 4 14.12 26.65 26.00
C GLY A 4 14.69 26.74 24.59
N TRP A 5 15.05 27.95 24.16
CA TRP A 5 15.64 28.19 22.84
C TRP A 5 17.09 27.74 22.73
N ALA A 6 17.88 27.88 23.80
CA ALA A 6 19.27 27.43 23.83
C ALA A 6 19.37 25.89 23.77
N GLY A 7 18.56 25.17 24.56
CA GLY A 7 18.51 23.71 24.52
C GLY A 7 18.08 23.15 23.14
N ALA A 8 17.09 23.76 22.50
CA ALA A 8 16.65 23.34 21.15
C ALA A 8 17.71 23.60 20.06
N LYS A 9 18.60 24.56 20.28
CA LYS A 9 19.73 24.86 19.37
C LYS A 9 20.90 23.88 19.56
N GLU A 10 21.18 23.46 20.79
CA GLU A 10 22.18 22.44 21.07
C GLU A 10 21.74 21.07 20.56
N GLU A 11 20.51 20.65 20.81
CA GLU A 11 19.95 19.39 20.29
C GLU A 11 19.94 19.35 18.73
N ARG A 12 19.72 20.50 18.09
CA ARG A 12 19.77 20.58 16.63
C ARG A 12 21.19 20.49 16.11
N SER A 13 22.15 21.10 16.79
CA SER A 13 23.58 21.03 16.47
C SER A 13 24.14 19.62 16.64
N GLU A 14 23.79 18.92 17.72
CA GLU A 14 24.19 17.52 17.95
C GLU A 14 23.61 16.59 16.90
N LYS A 15 22.32 16.73 16.56
CA LYS A 15 21.70 15.95 15.49
C LYS A 15 22.29 16.23 14.11
N GLU A 16 22.68 17.47 13.82
CA GLU A 16 23.37 17.82 12.58
C GLU A 16 24.77 17.21 12.52
N TYR A 17 25.50 17.17 13.65
CA TYR A 17 26.81 16.55 13.73
C TYR A 17 26.74 15.02 13.63
N GLU A 18 25.75 14.38 14.25
CA GLU A 18 25.45 12.97 14.09
C GLU A 18 25.09 12.60 12.64
N LEU A 19 24.31 13.43 11.98
CA LEU A 19 23.94 13.29 10.56
C LEU A 19 25.13 13.41 9.60
N MET A 20 26.22 14.06 9.99
CA MET A 20 27.42 14.24 9.18
C MET A 20 28.55 13.27 9.55
N SER A 21 28.32 12.36 10.52
CA SER A 21 29.37 11.39 10.92
C SER A 21 29.54 10.28 9.87
N ASP A 22 30.79 9.83 9.69
CA ASP A 22 31.08 8.69 8.80
C ASP A 22 30.35 7.42 9.23
N GLU A 23 30.14 7.25 10.54
CA GLU A 23 29.39 6.14 11.14
C GLU A 23 27.92 6.13 10.68
N TYR A 24 27.28 7.32 10.62
CA TYR A 24 25.92 7.45 10.12
C TYR A 24 25.82 7.03 8.64
N TYR A 25 26.77 7.45 7.82
CA TYR A 25 26.78 7.08 6.40
C TYR A 25 27.02 5.57 6.21
N GLU A 26 27.89 4.96 6.99
CA GLU A 26 28.11 3.51 6.93
C GLU A 26 26.87 2.74 7.41
N ALA A 27 26.19 3.18 8.46
CA ALA A 27 24.93 2.58 8.92
C ALA A 27 23.83 2.69 7.85
N GLN A 28 23.67 3.86 7.22
CA GLN A 28 22.73 4.05 6.12
C GLN A 28 23.05 3.17 4.91
N LYS A 29 24.31 2.99 4.61
CA LYS A 29 24.78 2.12 3.51
C LYS A 29 24.51 0.66 3.82
N ALA A 30 24.76 0.23 5.05
CA ALA A 30 24.44 -1.13 5.52
C ALA A 30 22.93 -1.41 5.43
N LYS A 31 22.09 -0.47 5.88
CA LYS A 31 20.62 -0.55 5.75
C LYS A 31 20.17 -0.69 4.30
N ARG A 32 20.66 0.15 3.39
CA ARG A 32 20.33 0.08 1.95
C ARG A 32 20.74 -1.26 1.36
N ARG A 33 21.92 -1.79 1.74
CA ARG A 33 22.37 -3.12 1.29
C ARG A 33 21.45 -4.22 1.81
N GLY A 34 21.02 -4.16 3.08
CA GLY A 34 20.08 -5.11 3.66
C GLY A 34 18.75 -5.12 2.92
N LEU A 35 18.15 -3.95 2.71
CA LEU A 35 16.90 -3.81 1.96
C LEU A 35 17.03 -4.26 0.50
N GLY A 36 18.17 -3.96 -0.15
CA GLY A 36 18.46 -4.42 -1.50
C GLY A 36 18.59 -5.95 -1.57
N LEU A 37 19.21 -6.58 -0.59
CA LEU A 37 19.32 -8.03 -0.49
C LEU A 37 17.95 -8.69 -0.32
N ILE A 38 17.09 -8.16 0.54
CA ILE A 38 15.71 -8.66 0.74
C ILE A 38 14.93 -8.58 -0.56
N GLN A 39 15.01 -7.47 -1.28
CA GLN A 39 14.36 -7.32 -2.58
C GLN A 39 14.92 -8.30 -3.61
N PHE A 40 16.23 -8.45 -3.68
CA PHE A 40 16.88 -9.42 -4.58
C PHE A 40 16.43 -10.86 -4.32
N VAL A 41 16.40 -11.28 -3.05
CA VAL A 41 15.89 -12.60 -2.65
C VAL A 41 14.41 -12.76 -3.05
N GLY A 42 13.59 -11.72 -2.92
CA GLY A 42 12.21 -11.72 -3.39
C GLY A 42 12.09 -11.90 -4.90
N GLU A 43 12.91 -11.21 -5.68
CA GLU A 43 12.93 -11.36 -7.14
C GLU A 43 13.42 -12.77 -7.59
N LEU A 44 14.43 -13.33 -6.92
CA LEU A 44 14.83 -14.71 -7.17
C LEU A 44 13.72 -15.72 -6.90
N PHE A 45 12.90 -15.47 -5.88
CA PHE A 45 11.73 -16.31 -5.61
C PHE A 45 10.67 -16.18 -6.70
N LYS A 46 10.40 -14.97 -7.23
CA LYS A 46 9.49 -14.76 -8.37
C LYS A 46 9.94 -15.52 -9.61
N LEU A 47 11.25 -15.62 -9.83
CA LEU A 47 11.86 -16.41 -10.91
C LEU A 47 11.91 -17.93 -10.62
N GLN A 48 11.29 -18.38 -9.52
CA GLN A 48 11.25 -19.78 -9.09
C GLN A 48 12.65 -20.40 -8.80
N MET A 49 13.65 -19.57 -8.56
CA MET A 49 15.00 -20.02 -8.20
C MET A 49 15.12 -20.40 -6.71
N LEU A 50 14.18 -19.97 -5.90
CA LEU A 50 14.14 -20.25 -4.46
C LEU A 50 12.87 -20.98 -4.07
N GLN A 51 12.99 -21.86 -3.07
CA GLN A 51 11.83 -22.57 -2.53
C GLN A 51 10.99 -21.69 -1.60
N PRO A 52 9.65 -21.86 -1.55
CA PRO A 52 8.76 -21.11 -0.63
C PRO A 52 9.19 -21.19 0.84
N ARG A 53 9.79 -22.29 1.25
CA ARG A 53 10.30 -22.49 2.62
C ARG A 53 11.29 -21.40 3.02
N ILE A 54 12.14 -20.95 2.09
CA ILE A 54 13.14 -19.91 2.36
C ILE A 54 12.42 -18.59 2.65
N MET A 55 11.39 -18.22 1.86
CA MET A 55 10.60 -17.02 2.08
C MET A 55 9.90 -17.05 3.45
N HIS A 56 9.27 -18.16 3.80
CA HIS A 56 8.66 -18.34 5.12
C HIS A 56 9.68 -18.19 6.26
N THR A 57 10.88 -18.71 6.10
CA THR A 57 11.95 -18.57 7.10
C THR A 57 12.38 -17.10 7.25
N CYS A 58 12.53 -16.38 6.14
CA CYS A 58 12.85 -14.95 6.16
C CYS A 58 11.75 -14.13 6.87
N ILE A 59 10.48 -14.36 6.53
CA ILE A 59 9.35 -13.64 7.14
C ILE A 59 9.29 -13.91 8.66
N VAL A 60 9.40 -15.18 9.08
CA VAL A 60 9.39 -15.53 10.50
C VAL A 60 10.53 -14.85 11.25
N ARG A 61 11.69 -14.75 10.63
CA ARG A 61 12.88 -14.13 11.24
C ARG A 61 12.71 -12.62 11.41
N LEU A 62 12.14 -11.96 10.41
CA LEU A 62 11.86 -10.52 10.43
C LEU A 62 10.69 -10.15 11.37
N LEU A 63 9.74 -11.06 11.58
CA LEU A 63 8.61 -10.87 12.50
C LEU A 63 8.88 -11.48 13.89
N ARG A 64 10.13 -11.69 14.27
CA ARG A 64 10.47 -12.36 15.53
C ARG A 64 10.07 -11.55 16.75
N THR A 65 10.35 -10.25 16.72
CA THR A 65 10.11 -9.33 17.84
C THR A 65 8.79 -8.58 17.63
N THR A 66 7.83 -8.80 18.54
CA THR A 66 6.52 -8.16 18.50
C THR A 66 6.35 -7.02 19.48
N THR A 67 7.14 -7.02 20.58
CA THR A 67 7.05 -6.03 21.66
C THR A 67 7.81 -4.75 21.32
N GLU A 68 9.02 -4.88 20.82
CA GLU A 68 9.89 -3.77 20.40
C GLU A 68 10.45 -4.09 19.00
N PRO A 69 9.63 -3.90 17.96
CA PRO A 69 10.05 -4.19 16.60
C PRO A 69 11.07 -3.15 16.12
N GLU A 70 12.19 -3.62 15.58
CA GLU A 70 13.17 -2.76 14.92
C GLU A 70 12.62 -2.20 13.61
N GLU A 71 12.84 -0.91 13.37
CA GLU A 71 12.34 -0.24 12.15
C GLU A 71 12.85 -0.92 10.87
N ASP A 72 14.10 -1.36 10.87
CA ASP A 72 14.73 -2.02 9.72
C ASP A 72 14.14 -3.40 9.44
N GLU A 73 13.75 -4.15 10.49
CA GLU A 73 13.05 -5.42 10.34
C GLU A 73 11.65 -5.21 9.74
N ILE A 74 10.93 -4.19 10.22
CA ILE A 74 9.59 -3.84 9.70
C ILE A 74 9.68 -3.39 8.23
N GLU A 75 10.60 -2.50 7.89
CA GLU A 75 10.79 -2.07 6.49
C GLU A 75 11.14 -3.25 5.59
N SER A 76 11.99 -4.15 6.06
CA SER A 76 12.38 -5.36 5.34
C SER A 76 11.22 -6.32 5.09
N VAL A 77 10.37 -6.57 6.11
CA VAL A 77 9.21 -7.45 5.95
C VAL A 77 8.16 -6.83 5.04
N CYS A 78 7.92 -5.52 5.12
CA CYS A 78 7.00 -4.83 4.22
C CYS A 78 7.45 -4.97 2.76
N ARG A 79 8.74 -4.72 2.46
CA ARG A 79 9.30 -4.92 1.12
C ARG A 79 9.18 -6.36 0.64
N LEU A 80 9.52 -7.33 1.48
CA LEU A 80 9.44 -8.74 1.13
C LEU A 80 7.99 -9.14 0.81
N LEU A 81 7.04 -8.81 1.68
CA LEU A 81 5.64 -9.15 1.49
C LEU A 81 5.04 -8.47 0.25
N THR A 82 5.38 -7.22 -0.01
CA THR A 82 4.93 -6.52 -1.23
C THR A 82 5.44 -7.22 -2.50
N THR A 83 6.66 -7.80 -2.46
CA THR A 83 7.26 -8.47 -3.62
C THR A 83 6.74 -9.88 -3.83
N VAL A 84 6.61 -10.67 -2.76
CA VAL A 84 6.33 -12.12 -2.86
C VAL A 84 4.99 -12.55 -2.29
N GLY A 85 4.25 -11.66 -1.62
CA GLY A 85 3.04 -11.98 -0.86
C GLY A 85 1.97 -12.64 -1.71
N TYR A 86 1.69 -12.12 -2.91
CA TYR A 86 0.76 -12.72 -3.86
C TYR A 86 1.09 -14.17 -4.17
N LEU A 87 2.35 -14.46 -4.46
CA LEU A 87 2.78 -15.81 -4.82
C LEU A 87 2.68 -16.79 -3.65
N LEU A 88 2.97 -16.33 -2.43
CA LEU A 88 2.86 -17.15 -1.23
C LEU A 88 1.39 -17.39 -0.83
N ASP A 89 0.53 -16.41 -0.99
CA ASP A 89 -0.90 -16.50 -0.66
C ASP A 89 -1.67 -17.33 -1.70
N SER A 90 -1.22 -17.30 -2.97
CA SER A 90 -1.80 -18.05 -4.08
C SER A 90 -1.28 -19.49 -4.17
N ALA A 91 -0.19 -19.83 -3.49
CA ALA A 91 0.41 -21.14 -3.54
C ALA A 91 -0.49 -22.20 -2.87
N SER A 92 -0.55 -23.38 -3.50
CA SER A 92 -1.32 -24.51 -2.99
C SER A 92 -0.76 -25.07 -1.68
N GLY A 93 -1.62 -25.59 -0.79
CA GLY A 93 -1.22 -26.24 0.47
C GLY A 93 -1.24 -25.29 1.67
N ASN A 94 -0.35 -25.53 2.65
CA ASN A 94 -0.34 -24.81 3.93
C ASN A 94 0.23 -23.38 3.88
N HIS A 95 0.53 -22.85 2.68
CA HIS A 95 1.15 -21.53 2.54
C HIS A 95 0.19 -20.42 2.96
N LYS A 96 -1.07 -20.50 2.58
CA LYS A 96 -2.12 -19.54 2.97
C LYS A 96 -2.30 -19.49 4.49
N SER A 97 -2.40 -20.64 5.15
CA SER A 97 -2.53 -20.70 6.62
C SER A 97 -1.31 -20.10 7.34
N ARG A 98 -0.11 -20.24 6.77
CA ARG A 98 1.09 -19.59 7.31
C ARG A 98 1.04 -18.07 7.12
N MET A 99 0.56 -17.61 5.97
CA MET A 99 0.37 -16.19 5.73
C MET A 99 -0.62 -15.59 6.75
N ASP A 100 -1.71 -16.27 7.07
CA ASP A 100 -2.67 -15.82 8.09
C ASP A 100 -2.01 -15.65 9.46
N VAL A 101 -1.10 -16.56 9.85
CA VAL A 101 -0.32 -16.42 11.08
C VAL A 101 0.61 -15.19 11.06
N TYR A 102 1.23 -14.90 9.90
CA TYR A 102 2.11 -13.72 9.79
C TYR A 102 1.32 -12.43 9.88
N PHE A 103 0.17 -12.35 9.22
CA PHE A 103 -0.69 -11.17 9.28
C PHE A 103 -1.30 -10.97 10.66
N LYS A 104 -1.62 -12.05 11.39
CA LYS A 104 -1.99 -11.93 12.80
C LYS A 104 -0.87 -11.34 13.66
N ARG A 105 0.38 -11.73 13.41
CA ARG A 105 1.53 -11.11 14.08
C ARG A 105 1.71 -9.64 13.72
N ILE A 106 1.50 -9.29 12.46
CA ILE A 106 1.52 -7.88 12.00
C ILE A 106 0.45 -7.08 12.73
N ASP A 107 -0.76 -7.61 12.90
CA ASP A 107 -1.83 -6.97 13.67
C ASP A 107 -1.45 -6.77 15.14
N ASP A 108 -0.73 -7.71 15.73
CA ASP A 108 -0.24 -7.56 17.11
C ASP A 108 0.86 -6.50 17.21
N ILE A 109 1.77 -6.40 16.23
CA ILE A 109 2.78 -5.34 16.13
C ILE A 109 2.11 -3.97 15.97
N LEU A 110 1.04 -3.86 15.16
CA LEU A 110 0.29 -2.61 14.96
C LEU A 110 -0.35 -2.07 16.24
N LYS A 111 -0.64 -2.93 17.22
CA LYS A 111 -1.18 -2.55 18.53
C LYS A 111 -0.09 -2.05 19.49
N SER A 112 1.19 -2.26 19.17
CA SER A 112 2.28 -1.82 20.03
C SER A 112 2.37 -0.28 20.09
N PRO A 113 2.44 0.31 21.29
CA PRO A 113 2.61 1.75 21.45
C PRO A 113 4.02 2.23 21.06
N ALA A 114 5.01 1.34 21.06
CA ALA A 114 6.41 1.64 20.74
C ALA A 114 6.65 1.79 19.22
N LEU A 115 5.67 1.43 18.39
CA LEU A 115 5.81 1.46 16.93
C LEU A 115 5.77 2.89 16.38
N ALA A 116 6.82 3.31 15.68
CA ALA A 116 6.87 4.61 15.00
C ALA A 116 5.74 4.74 13.97
N SER A 117 5.17 5.94 13.86
CA SER A 117 4.03 6.20 12.96
C SER A 117 4.32 5.81 11.51
N ARG A 118 5.53 6.07 11.02
CA ARG A 118 5.96 5.67 9.66
C ARG A 118 5.83 4.16 9.46
N MET A 119 6.34 3.37 10.40
CA MET A 119 6.30 1.90 10.31
C MET A 119 4.87 1.37 10.40
N ARG A 120 4.04 2.02 11.22
CA ARG A 120 2.61 1.70 11.32
C ARG A 120 1.91 1.85 9.98
N PHE A 121 2.11 2.96 9.27
CA PHE A 121 1.52 3.16 7.94
C PHE A 121 2.03 2.13 6.93
N MET A 122 3.33 1.84 6.92
CA MET A 122 3.89 0.81 6.02
C MET A 122 3.28 -0.57 6.24
N LEU A 123 3.06 -0.98 7.49
CA LEU A 123 2.39 -2.25 7.81
C LEU A 123 0.91 -2.22 7.40
N MET A 124 0.21 -1.10 7.65
CA MET A 124 -1.19 -0.94 7.22
C MET A 124 -1.31 -1.05 5.70
N ASP A 125 -0.40 -0.44 4.94
CA ASP A 125 -0.38 -0.53 3.48
C ASP A 125 -0.24 -1.98 3.00
N VAL A 126 0.58 -2.80 3.67
CA VAL A 126 0.74 -4.22 3.34
C VAL A 126 -0.52 -5.03 3.70
N VAL A 127 -1.17 -4.73 4.84
CA VAL A 127 -2.46 -5.36 5.22
C VAL A 127 -3.53 -5.00 4.20
N ASP A 128 -3.63 -3.74 3.81
CA ASP A 128 -4.57 -3.27 2.79
C ASP A 128 -4.29 -3.90 1.42
N LEU A 129 -3.03 -4.04 1.05
CA LEU A 129 -2.62 -4.69 -0.19
C LEU A 129 -3.10 -6.15 -0.23
N ARG A 130 -2.95 -6.89 0.88
CA ARG A 130 -3.47 -8.27 0.97
C ARG A 130 -5.00 -8.30 0.88
N ASN A 131 -5.69 -7.42 1.61
CA ASN A 131 -7.16 -7.32 1.60
C ASN A 131 -7.70 -6.99 0.20
N ASN A 132 -6.93 -6.25 -0.59
CA ASN A 132 -7.23 -5.96 -1.99
C ASN A 132 -6.69 -7.01 -2.98
N ASN A 133 -6.51 -8.26 -2.53
CA ASN A 133 -5.99 -9.35 -3.36
C ASN A 133 -4.64 -9.04 -4.03
N TRP A 134 -3.77 -8.34 -3.34
CA TRP A 134 -2.43 -7.94 -3.80
C TRP A 134 -2.43 -7.00 -5.02
N VAL A 135 -3.56 -6.36 -5.30
CA VAL A 135 -3.67 -5.34 -6.34
C VAL A 135 -3.40 -3.97 -5.72
N PRO A 136 -2.36 -3.24 -6.14
CA PRO A 136 -2.08 -1.90 -5.64
C PRO A 136 -3.27 -0.97 -5.90
N ARG A 137 -3.61 -0.09 -4.95
CA ARG A 137 -4.69 0.91 -5.13
C ARG A 137 -4.36 1.93 -6.21
N HIS A 138 -3.08 2.27 -6.33
CA HIS A 138 -2.57 3.08 -7.42
C HIS A 138 -1.69 2.20 -8.28
N ASP A 139 -2.06 2.08 -9.52
CA ASP A 139 -1.16 1.57 -10.54
C ASP A 139 0.07 2.49 -10.51
N GLN A 140 1.21 1.97 -10.02
CA GLN A 140 2.48 2.67 -10.10
C GLN A 140 2.95 2.63 -11.57
N SER A 141 2.04 3.03 -12.46
CA SER A 141 2.35 3.23 -13.85
C SER A 141 3.52 4.21 -13.95
N ALA A 142 4.42 3.93 -14.84
CA ALA A 142 5.54 4.82 -15.19
C ALA A 142 5.07 6.28 -15.24
N PRO A 143 5.91 7.27 -14.88
CA PRO A 143 5.52 8.66 -14.90
C PRO A 143 4.90 8.99 -16.25
N LYS A 144 3.59 9.30 -16.23
CA LYS A 144 2.84 9.64 -17.44
C LYS A 144 3.27 11.01 -17.92
N THR A 145 3.38 11.16 -19.20
CA THR A 145 3.63 12.48 -19.79
C THR A 145 2.39 13.37 -19.61
N ILE A 146 2.58 14.68 -19.58
CA ILE A 146 1.47 15.65 -19.47
C ILE A 146 0.43 15.42 -20.56
N GLY A 147 0.85 15.02 -21.76
CA GLY A 147 -0.03 14.69 -22.87
C GLY A 147 -0.93 13.48 -22.60
N GLU A 148 -0.41 12.43 -21.99
CA GLU A 148 -1.18 11.24 -21.59
C GLU A 148 -2.20 11.54 -20.49
N ILE A 149 -1.83 12.38 -19.52
CA ILE A 149 -2.76 12.81 -18.45
C ILE A 149 -3.92 13.61 -19.04
N HIS A 150 -3.64 14.51 -19.99
CA HIS A 150 -4.69 15.26 -20.69
C HIS A 150 -5.59 14.37 -21.56
N ALA A 151 -5.03 13.38 -22.23
CA ALA A 151 -5.79 12.42 -23.04
C ALA A 151 -6.72 11.55 -22.17
N GLU A 152 -6.23 11.04 -21.04
CA GLU A 152 -7.04 10.29 -20.06
C GLU A 152 -8.16 11.14 -19.46
N ALA A 153 -7.85 12.39 -19.08
CA ALA A 153 -8.84 13.31 -18.55
C ALA A 153 -9.96 13.61 -19.59
N ALA A 154 -9.60 13.79 -20.85
CA ALA A 154 -10.55 13.99 -21.93
C ALA A 154 -11.43 12.75 -22.15
N GLN A 155 -10.85 11.54 -22.12
CA GLN A 155 -11.62 10.29 -22.25
C GLN A 155 -12.57 10.09 -21.07
N GLN A 156 -12.14 10.38 -19.84
CA GLN A 156 -13.00 10.29 -18.66
C GLN A 156 -14.16 11.30 -18.71
N GLN A 157 -13.93 12.50 -19.25
CA GLN A 157 -15.01 13.48 -19.44
C GLN A 157 -16.01 12.99 -20.47
N GLN A 158 -15.57 12.46 -21.61
CA GLN A 158 -16.46 11.92 -22.64
C GLN A 158 -17.29 10.74 -22.12
N GLN A 159 -16.70 9.84 -21.33
CA GLN A 159 -17.42 8.73 -20.69
C GLN A 159 -18.48 9.23 -19.72
N LYS A 160 -18.17 10.21 -18.88
CA LYS A 160 -19.13 10.82 -17.95
C LYS A 160 -20.27 11.56 -18.66
N GLU A 161 -20.00 12.19 -19.79
CA GLU A 161 -21.02 12.82 -20.62
C GLU A 161 -21.91 11.80 -21.31
N ALA A 162 -21.35 10.72 -21.85
CA ALA A 162 -22.10 9.63 -22.46
C ALA A 162 -22.99 8.92 -21.41
N GLU A 163 -22.51 8.72 -20.20
CA GLU A 163 -23.31 8.16 -19.08
C GLU A 163 -24.45 9.09 -18.65
N LYS A 164 -24.23 10.39 -18.63
CA LYS A 164 -25.29 11.38 -18.37
C LYS A 164 -26.34 11.39 -19.46
N PHE A 165 -25.94 11.23 -20.71
CA PHE A 165 -26.87 11.19 -21.85
C PHE A 165 -27.72 9.92 -21.85
N SER A 166 -27.13 8.76 -21.48
CA SER A 166 -27.87 7.49 -21.38
C SER A 166 -28.85 7.48 -20.20
N ARG A 167 -28.52 8.12 -19.07
CA ARG A 167 -29.44 8.29 -17.94
C ARG A 167 -30.53 9.32 -18.14
N GLY A 168 -30.32 10.31 -19.02
CA GLY A 168 -31.29 11.36 -19.35
C GLY A 168 -32.40 10.93 -20.35
N GLY A 169 -32.16 9.87 -21.14
CA GLY A 169 -33.06 9.40 -22.19
C GLY A 169 -34.29 8.63 -21.74
N SER A 170 -34.36 8.18 -20.48
CA SER A 170 -35.44 7.30 -20.00
C SER A 170 -36.67 8.00 -19.42
N ARG A 171 -36.76 9.34 -19.50
CA ARG A 171 -37.89 10.11 -18.94
C ARG A 171 -38.80 10.80 -19.95
N ARG A 172 -38.66 10.51 -21.24
CA ARG A 172 -39.52 11.16 -22.29
C ARG A 172 -40.26 10.12 -23.11
N GLY A 173 -41.40 9.62 -22.58
CA GLY A 173 -42.27 8.71 -23.33
C GLY A 173 -43.40 8.11 -22.52
N GLN A 174 -44.17 8.91 -21.77
CA GLN A 174 -45.53 8.51 -21.41
C GLN A 174 -46.53 9.33 -22.26
N PRO A 175 -47.31 8.70 -23.17
CA PRO A 175 -48.39 9.39 -23.87
C PRO A 175 -49.48 9.73 -22.85
N ARG A 176 -49.85 10.98 -22.77
CA ARG A 176 -51.02 11.46 -22.01
C ARG A 176 -52.26 10.78 -22.58
N HIS A 177 -52.94 10.02 -21.76
CA HIS A 177 -54.26 9.44 -22.04
C HIS A 177 -55.25 10.60 -22.21
N ALA A 178 -55.89 10.68 -23.39
CA ALA A 178 -56.97 11.61 -23.67
C ALA A 178 -58.25 11.14 -22.96
N PRO A 179 -59.09 12.05 -22.42
CA PRO A 179 -60.36 11.67 -21.82
C PRO A 179 -61.39 11.28 -22.88
N PRO A 180 -62.30 10.34 -22.59
CA PRO A 180 -63.32 9.92 -23.52
C PRO A 180 -64.42 11.00 -23.67
N PRO A 181 -65.08 11.06 -24.87
CA PRO A 181 -66.15 12.05 -25.09
C PRO A 181 -67.42 11.73 -24.31
N GLU A 182 -67.97 12.74 -23.71
CA GLU A 182 -69.24 12.77 -22.99
C GLU A 182 -70.42 12.47 -23.94
N GLN A 183 -71.13 11.39 -23.69
CA GLN A 183 -72.39 11.08 -24.44
C GLN A 183 -73.52 11.87 -23.84
N ALA A 184 -74.05 12.83 -24.62
CA ALA A 184 -75.30 13.47 -24.32
C ALA A 184 -76.47 12.49 -24.58
N SER A 185 -77.29 12.30 -23.54
CA SER A 185 -78.57 11.58 -23.68
C SER A 185 -79.72 12.56 -23.63
N HIS A 186 -80.57 12.42 -24.62
CA HIS A 186 -81.96 12.94 -24.58
C HIS A 186 -82.78 12.16 -23.59
#